data_ab5edaf2dfbe9f568afa551b15282021
#
_entry.id   ab5edaf2dfbe9f568afa551b15282021
#
_cell.length_a   1.000
_cell.length_b   1.000
_cell.length_c   1.000
_cell.angle_alpha   90.00
_cell.angle_beta   90.00
_cell.angle_gamma   90.00
#
_symmetry.space_group_name_H-M   'P 1'
#
loop_
_entity.id
_entity.type
_entity.pdbx_description
1 polymer ?
#
loop_
_entity_poly.entity_id
_entity_poly.type
_entity_poly.pdbx_seq_one_letter_code
_entity_poly.pdbx_strand_id
1 'polypeptide(L)'
;MLVNNAGIGIGGSIVDMTLGEWQRQQAINLDGVFMGVKHCIPVMRDTEDGGSIINISSVAGIKGAAMLSAYNATKGGVRIFSKGVALECAQNRWPIRVNSVHPGIIATPIWDKINPELQEAGLNTFDLDNMAEGAVPTGQLGYPIDIANGVLFLASDESRYMTGTELIIDGGLCA
;
A
#
# COMPACT_ATOMS: atom_id res chain seq x y z
N MET A 1 -7.61 -11.80 10.95
CA MET A 1 -6.84 -11.10 9.89
C MET A 1 -7.49 -9.76 9.55
N LEU A 2 -6.67 -8.73 9.32
CA LEU A 2 -7.08 -7.44 8.76
C LEU A 2 -6.24 -7.15 7.52
N VAL A 3 -6.87 -6.73 6.42
CA VAL A 3 -6.17 -6.21 5.23
C VAL A 3 -6.64 -4.78 4.98
N ASN A 4 -5.77 -3.80 5.22
CA ASN A 4 -6.01 -2.40 4.91
C ASN A 4 -5.62 -2.15 3.45
N ASN A 5 -6.58 -2.37 2.54
CA ASN A 5 -6.37 -2.27 1.09
C ASN A 5 -6.93 -0.98 0.46
N ALA A 6 -7.94 -0.37 1.09
CA ALA A 6 -8.57 0.82 0.55
C ALA A 6 -7.54 1.94 0.31
N GLY A 7 -7.57 2.54 -0.89
CA GLY A 7 -6.64 3.60 -1.24
C GLY A 7 -7.02 4.29 -2.54
N ILE A 8 -6.54 5.53 -2.68
CA ILE A 8 -6.67 6.34 -3.89
C ILE A 8 -5.32 6.92 -4.27
N GLY A 9 -5.16 7.27 -5.55
CA GLY A 9 -4.06 8.09 -6.05
C GLY A 9 -4.65 9.34 -6.69
N ILE A 10 -4.12 10.52 -6.36
CA ILE A 10 -4.37 11.78 -7.07
C ILE A 10 -3.00 12.26 -7.52
N GLY A 11 -2.81 12.34 -8.82
CA GLY A 11 -1.59 12.85 -9.45
C GLY A 11 -1.69 14.35 -9.69
N GLY A 12 -0.55 14.99 -9.83
CA GLY A 12 -0.47 16.42 -10.14
C GLY A 12 0.84 17.04 -9.69
N SER A 13 1.10 18.24 -10.21
CA SER A 13 2.23 19.06 -9.77
C SER A 13 2.07 19.44 -8.31
N ILE A 14 3.14 19.40 -7.53
CA ILE A 14 3.09 19.79 -6.11
C ILE A 14 2.68 21.24 -5.88
N VAL A 15 2.98 22.12 -6.84
CA VAL A 15 2.64 23.55 -6.73
C VAL A 15 1.18 23.84 -7.06
N ASP A 16 0.52 22.95 -7.81
CA ASP A 16 -0.89 23.09 -8.22
C ASP A 16 -1.84 22.25 -7.34
N MET A 17 -1.29 21.27 -6.59
CA MET A 17 -2.07 20.40 -5.71
C MET A 17 -2.75 21.20 -4.60
N THR A 18 -4.07 21.08 -4.51
CA THR A 18 -4.84 21.75 -3.47
C THR A 18 -4.67 21.06 -2.11
N LEU A 19 -4.84 21.84 -1.03
CA LEU A 19 -4.85 21.27 0.32
C LEU A 19 -5.97 20.22 0.49
N GLY A 20 -7.10 20.40 -0.20
CA GLY A 20 -8.22 19.44 -0.18
C GLY A 20 -7.85 18.08 -0.78
N GLU A 21 -7.15 18.06 -1.91
CA GLU A 21 -6.66 16.82 -2.54
C GLU A 21 -5.62 16.12 -1.68
N TRP A 22 -4.69 16.89 -1.10
CA TRP A 22 -3.74 16.38 -0.12
C TRP A 22 -4.46 15.72 1.06
N GLN A 23 -5.36 16.44 1.71
CA GLN A 23 -6.11 15.95 2.89
C GLN A 23 -6.96 14.73 2.55
N ARG A 24 -7.59 14.70 1.38
CA ARG A 24 -8.38 13.54 0.94
C ARG A 24 -7.53 12.28 0.80
N GLN A 25 -6.32 12.40 0.24
CA GLN A 25 -5.42 11.26 0.15
C GLN A 25 -4.94 10.80 1.53
N GLN A 26 -4.61 11.74 2.43
CA GLN A 26 -4.23 11.40 3.81
C GLN A 26 -5.37 10.67 4.53
N ALA A 27 -6.58 11.20 4.49
CA ALA A 27 -7.73 10.61 5.16
C ALA A 27 -8.03 9.18 4.71
N ILE A 28 -7.93 8.89 3.41
CA ILE A 28 -8.24 7.55 2.90
C ILE A 28 -7.05 6.61 3.08
N ASN A 29 -5.86 7.03 2.66
CA ASN A 29 -4.70 6.12 2.56
C ASN A 29 -3.97 5.91 3.88
N LEU A 30 -4.02 6.87 4.81
CA LEU A 30 -3.27 6.82 6.06
C LEU A 30 -4.20 6.76 7.28
N ASP A 31 -5.15 7.71 7.42
CA ASP A 31 -6.08 7.69 8.55
C ASP A 31 -6.97 6.43 8.51
N GLY A 32 -7.39 5.99 7.30
CA GLY A 32 -8.13 4.74 7.12
C GLY A 32 -7.36 3.52 7.62
N VAL A 33 -6.06 3.44 7.34
CA VAL A 33 -5.17 2.37 7.84
C VAL A 33 -5.04 2.45 9.37
N PHE A 34 -4.81 3.66 9.91
CA PHE A 34 -4.76 3.88 11.36
C PHE A 34 -6.06 3.41 12.04
N MET A 35 -7.22 3.80 11.51
CA MET A 35 -8.52 3.43 12.08
C MET A 35 -8.74 1.91 12.05
N GLY A 36 -8.40 1.24 10.92
CA GLY A 36 -8.45 -0.22 10.82
C GLY A 36 -7.61 -0.89 11.90
N VAL A 37 -6.35 -0.50 12.03
CA VAL A 37 -5.41 -1.04 13.04
C VAL A 37 -5.91 -0.76 14.45
N LYS A 38 -6.29 0.49 14.77
CA LYS A 38 -6.76 0.92 16.09
C LYS A 38 -7.94 0.09 16.59
N HIS A 39 -8.88 -0.25 15.71
CA HIS A 39 -10.09 -0.97 16.11
C HIS A 39 -9.93 -2.49 16.04
N CYS A 40 -9.01 -3.02 15.24
CA CYS A 40 -8.81 -4.46 15.15
C CYS A 40 -7.85 -5.03 16.22
N ILE A 41 -6.83 -4.27 16.64
CA ILE A 41 -5.88 -4.75 17.67
C ILE A 41 -6.58 -5.18 18.96
N PRO A 42 -7.51 -4.40 19.57
CA PRO A 42 -8.18 -4.83 20.80
C PRO A 42 -8.91 -6.16 20.66
N VAL A 43 -9.50 -6.42 19.49
CA VAL A 43 -10.20 -7.68 19.24
C VAL A 43 -9.21 -8.83 19.02
N MET A 44 -8.14 -8.60 18.28
CA MET A 44 -7.15 -9.65 17.95
C MET A 44 -6.30 -10.05 19.15
N ARG A 45 -5.90 -9.10 20.01
CA ARG A 45 -5.04 -9.40 21.17
C ARG A 45 -5.72 -10.30 22.21
N ASP A 46 -7.05 -10.27 22.22
CA ASP A 46 -7.87 -11.02 23.18
C ASP A 46 -8.26 -12.43 22.63
N THR A 47 -7.79 -12.77 21.42
CA THR A 47 -7.98 -14.12 20.85
C THR A 47 -6.74 -14.99 21.07
N GLU A 48 -6.94 -16.28 21.29
CA GLU A 48 -5.88 -17.26 21.55
C GLU A 48 -4.89 -17.35 20.38
N ASP A 49 -5.38 -17.32 19.14
CA ASP A 49 -4.58 -17.39 17.93
C ASP A 49 -3.97 -16.05 17.49
N GLY A 50 -4.34 -14.95 18.16
CA GLY A 50 -3.88 -13.62 17.80
C GLY A 50 -4.35 -13.15 16.44
N GLY A 51 -3.44 -12.55 15.64
CA GLY A 51 -3.82 -12.02 14.35
C GLY A 51 -2.69 -11.63 13.41
N SER A 52 -3.06 -11.44 12.13
CA SER A 52 -2.21 -10.85 11.11
C SER A 52 -2.85 -9.59 10.55
N ILE A 53 -2.13 -8.47 10.59
CA ILE A 53 -2.49 -7.19 9.99
C ILE A 53 -1.57 -6.95 8.80
N ILE A 54 -2.17 -6.67 7.65
CA ILE A 54 -1.49 -6.48 6.38
C ILE A 54 -1.91 -5.12 5.81
N ASN A 55 -0.97 -4.19 5.76
CA ASN A 55 -1.22 -2.84 5.27
C ASN A 55 -0.68 -2.71 3.83
N ILE A 56 -1.54 -2.36 2.88
CA ILE A 56 -1.12 -2.15 1.50
C ILE A 56 -0.52 -0.76 1.34
N SER A 57 0.82 -0.73 1.23
CA SER A 57 1.60 0.44 0.89
C SER A 57 1.77 0.54 -0.64
N SER A 58 2.98 0.79 -1.13
CA SER A 58 3.36 0.87 -2.54
C SER A 58 4.88 0.96 -2.66
N VAL A 59 5.43 0.66 -3.82
CA VAL A 59 6.80 1.08 -4.20
C VAL A 59 6.96 2.60 -4.10
N ALA A 60 5.88 3.37 -4.30
CA ALA A 60 5.85 4.81 -4.11
C ALA A 60 6.01 5.26 -2.63
N GLY A 61 5.94 4.32 -1.68
CA GLY A 61 6.31 4.53 -0.27
C GLY A 61 7.77 4.18 0.03
N ILE A 62 8.53 3.65 -0.94
CA ILE A 62 9.94 3.27 -0.83
C ILE A 62 10.80 4.25 -1.63
N LYS A 63 10.42 4.51 -2.88
CA LYS A 63 11.08 5.46 -3.78
C LYS A 63 10.08 6.52 -4.26
N GLY A 64 10.56 7.74 -4.49
CA GLY A 64 9.71 8.82 -4.98
C GLY A 64 9.25 8.57 -6.42
N ALA A 65 8.02 8.98 -6.70
CA ALA A 65 7.49 9.10 -8.05
C ALA A 65 7.08 10.55 -8.30
N ALA A 66 7.56 11.13 -9.39
CA ALA A 66 7.18 12.47 -9.79
C ALA A 66 5.66 12.55 -10.02
N MET A 67 5.08 13.72 -9.77
CA MET A 67 3.63 13.98 -9.87
C MET A 67 2.76 13.22 -8.87
N LEU A 68 3.35 12.44 -7.92
CA LEU A 68 2.65 11.66 -6.91
C LEU A 68 3.07 12.02 -5.47
N SER A 69 3.49 13.27 -5.22
CA SER A 69 4.08 13.67 -3.93
C SER A 69 3.19 13.36 -2.72
N ALA A 70 1.89 13.64 -2.79
CA ALA A 70 0.95 13.32 -1.72
C ALA A 70 0.74 11.81 -1.54
N TYR A 71 0.66 11.06 -2.65
CA TYR A 71 0.58 9.61 -2.62
C TYR A 71 1.84 9.00 -1.99
N ASN A 72 3.04 9.47 -2.40
CA ASN A 72 4.31 9.04 -1.80
C ASN A 72 4.31 9.26 -0.29
N ALA A 73 3.85 10.43 0.17
CA ALA A 73 3.77 10.74 1.60
C ALA A 73 2.84 9.78 2.36
N THR A 74 1.64 9.47 1.80
CA THR A 74 0.72 8.53 2.44
C THR A 74 1.28 7.13 2.51
N LYS A 75 1.86 6.63 1.40
CA LYS A 75 2.37 5.26 1.33
C LYS A 75 3.69 5.09 2.11
N GLY A 76 4.52 6.12 2.16
CA GLY A 76 5.66 6.20 3.08
C GLY A 76 5.22 6.20 4.55
N GLY A 77 4.15 6.93 4.86
CA GLY A 77 3.49 6.92 6.17
C GLY A 77 3.02 5.51 6.57
N VAL A 78 2.28 4.83 5.70
CA VAL A 78 1.82 3.43 5.94
C VAL A 78 3.00 2.49 6.17
N ARG A 79 4.08 2.63 5.40
CA ARG A 79 5.30 1.84 5.53
C ARG A 79 5.89 1.91 6.94
N ILE A 80 6.16 3.13 7.44
CA ILE A 80 6.79 3.32 8.75
C ILE A 80 5.78 3.09 9.89
N PHE A 81 4.52 3.50 9.72
CA PHE A 81 3.45 3.20 10.67
C PHE A 81 3.34 1.70 10.96
N SER A 82 3.37 0.86 9.91
CA SER A 82 3.29 -0.60 10.06
C SER A 82 4.42 -1.16 10.93
N LYS A 83 5.64 -0.65 10.79
CA LYS A 83 6.79 -1.04 11.62
C LYS A 83 6.62 -0.61 13.07
N GLY A 84 6.15 0.62 13.30
CA GLY A 84 5.88 1.11 14.65
C GLY A 84 4.86 0.25 15.38
N VAL A 85 3.73 -0.05 14.73
CA VAL A 85 2.68 -0.90 15.31
C VAL A 85 3.18 -2.34 15.54
N ALA A 86 3.98 -2.89 14.63
CA ALA A 86 4.57 -4.23 14.80
C ALA A 86 5.43 -4.32 16.07
N LEU A 87 6.27 -3.30 16.29
CA LEU A 87 7.11 -3.23 17.50
C LEU A 87 6.27 -3.03 18.78
N GLU A 88 5.22 -2.22 18.72
CA GLU A 88 4.30 -2.03 19.84
C GLU A 88 3.59 -3.34 20.21
N CYS A 89 3.08 -4.08 19.22
CA CYS A 89 2.49 -5.40 19.47
C CYS A 89 3.50 -6.36 20.11
N ALA A 90 4.74 -6.39 19.62
CA ALA A 90 5.79 -7.25 20.13
C ALA A 90 6.20 -6.87 21.58
N GLN A 91 6.35 -5.59 21.89
CA GLN A 91 6.67 -5.10 23.24
C GLN A 91 5.59 -5.46 24.27
N ASN A 92 4.33 -5.36 23.85
CA ASN A 92 3.19 -5.74 24.70
C ASN A 92 2.91 -7.25 24.72
N ARG A 93 3.68 -8.04 23.97
CA ARG A 93 3.50 -9.51 23.82
C ARG A 93 2.10 -9.88 23.31
N TRP A 94 1.49 -9.00 22.52
CA TRP A 94 0.26 -9.35 21.82
C TRP A 94 0.57 -10.33 20.69
N PRO A 95 -0.21 -11.40 20.50
CA PRO A 95 0.06 -12.40 19.47
C PRO A 95 -0.39 -11.88 18.08
N ILE A 96 0.08 -10.70 17.68
CA ILE A 96 -0.30 -10.00 16.47
C ILE A 96 0.93 -9.71 15.64
N ARG A 97 0.91 -10.10 14.37
CA ARG A 97 1.90 -9.73 13.37
C ARG A 97 1.38 -8.58 12.52
N VAL A 98 2.24 -7.62 12.21
CA VAL A 98 1.89 -6.47 11.36
C VAL A 98 2.95 -6.31 10.30
N ASN A 99 2.55 -6.38 9.02
CA ASN A 99 3.45 -6.29 7.88
C ASN A 99 2.87 -5.35 6.81
N SER A 100 3.71 -4.86 5.92
CA SER A 100 3.29 -4.05 4.78
C SER A 100 3.62 -4.75 3.46
N VAL A 101 2.72 -4.61 2.48
CA VAL A 101 2.93 -5.05 1.10
C VAL A 101 3.17 -3.82 0.23
N HIS A 102 4.13 -3.92 -0.68
CA HIS A 102 4.56 -2.82 -1.55
C HIS A 102 4.42 -3.23 -3.03
N PRO A 103 3.21 -3.07 -3.61
CA PRO A 103 2.98 -3.34 -5.02
C PRO A 103 3.76 -2.40 -5.94
N GLY A 104 4.22 -2.93 -7.06
CA GLY A 104 4.73 -2.17 -8.21
C GLY A 104 3.61 -1.64 -9.10
N ILE A 105 3.82 -1.72 -10.42
CA ILE A 105 2.82 -1.37 -11.44
C ILE A 105 1.85 -2.55 -11.59
N ILE A 106 0.64 -2.40 -11.07
CA ILE A 106 -0.39 -3.46 -11.04
C ILE A 106 -1.61 -3.00 -11.84
N ALA A 107 -2.15 -3.87 -12.68
CA ALA A 107 -3.35 -3.64 -13.48
C ALA A 107 -4.59 -3.50 -12.59
N THR A 108 -4.92 -2.29 -12.15
CA THR A 108 -6.04 -1.97 -11.28
C THR A 108 -6.70 -0.65 -11.67
N PRO A 109 -7.97 -0.43 -11.30
CA PRO A 109 -8.67 0.83 -11.57
C PRO A 109 -8.10 2.08 -10.87
N ILE A 110 -7.03 1.95 -10.06
CA ILE A 110 -6.38 3.10 -9.43
C ILE A 110 -5.80 4.05 -10.47
N TRP A 111 -5.32 3.52 -11.58
CA TRP A 111 -4.70 4.28 -12.67
C TRP A 111 -5.69 5.22 -13.34
N ASP A 112 -6.96 4.81 -13.47
CA ASP A 112 -8.02 5.64 -14.05
C ASP A 112 -8.33 6.87 -13.18
N LYS A 113 -8.01 6.80 -11.89
CA LYS A 113 -8.32 7.85 -10.90
C LYS A 113 -7.15 8.78 -10.60
N ILE A 114 -5.95 8.44 -11.04
CA ILE A 114 -4.75 9.26 -10.79
C ILE A 114 -4.82 10.59 -11.54
N ASN A 115 -5.46 10.62 -12.72
CA ASN A 115 -5.59 11.81 -13.55
C ASN A 115 -7.03 11.95 -14.10
N PRO A 116 -8.00 12.32 -13.25
CA PRO A 116 -9.40 12.36 -13.64
C PRO A 116 -9.71 13.33 -14.79
N GLU A 117 -8.98 14.44 -14.90
CA GLU A 117 -9.16 15.42 -15.98
C GLU A 117 -8.86 14.84 -17.37
N LEU A 118 -7.82 13.99 -17.47
CA LEU A 118 -7.49 13.31 -18.72
C LEU A 118 -8.53 12.23 -19.05
N GLN A 119 -9.07 11.57 -18.03
CA GLN A 119 -10.13 10.58 -18.20
C GLN A 119 -11.44 11.24 -18.68
N GLU A 120 -11.82 12.37 -18.11
CA GLU A 120 -12.98 13.16 -18.56
C GLU A 120 -12.81 13.67 -19.99
N ALA A 121 -11.58 13.95 -20.42
CA ALA A 121 -11.26 14.32 -21.79
C ALA A 121 -11.26 13.13 -22.77
N GLY A 122 -11.54 11.89 -22.30
CA GLY A 122 -11.54 10.67 -23.12
C GLY A 122 -10.13 10.23 -23.55
N LEU A 123 -9.10 10.76 -22.92
CA LEU A 123 -7.72 10.39 -23.18
C LEU A 123 -7.36 9.22 -22.25
N ASN A 124 -6.99 8.09 -22.85
CA ASN A 124 -6.49 6.93 -22.09
C ASN A 124 -5.16 7.31 -21.43
N THR A 125 -5.14 7.35 -20.10
CA THR A 125 -4.11 8.07 -19.36
C THR A 125 -2.81 7.29 -19.19
N PHE A 126 -2.90 5.95 -19.19
CA PHE A 126 -1.73 5.09 -18.99
C PHE A 126 -1.83 3.83 -19.85
N ASP A 127 -0.88 3.66 -20.74
CA ASP A 127 -0.59 2.37 -21.36
C ASP A 127 0.29 1.59 -20.36
N LEU A 128 -0.37 0.76 -19.53
CA LEU A 128 0.28 0.04 -18.44
C LEU A 128 1.28 -0.99 -18.94
N ASP A 129 1.01 -1.61 -20.10
CA ASP A 129 1.91 -2.60 -20.70
C ASP A 129 3.21 -1.91 -21.15
N ASN A 130 3.10 -0.80 -21.84
CA ASN A 130 4.27 0.00 -22.27
C ASN A 130 5.02 0.58 -21.07
N MET A 131 4.31 1.03 -20.01
CA MET A 131 4.94 1.49 -18.77
C MET A 131 5.70 0.35 -18.09
N ALA A 132 5.14 -0.85 -18.03
CA ALA A 132 5.80 -1.99 -17.44
C ALA A 132 7.03 -2.43 -18.23
N GLU A 133 6.92 -2.51 -19.57
CA GLU A 133 8.03 -2.83 -20.45
C GLU A 133 9.20 -1.83 -20.30
N GLY A 134 8.89 -0.54 -20.14
CA GLY A 134 9.90 0.52 -20.01
C GLY A 134 10.50 0.70 -18.62
N ALA A 135 9.78 0.38 -17.55
CA ALA A 135 10.17 0.72 -16.18
C ALA A 135 10.42 -0.48 -15.27
N VAL A 136 9.73 -1.61 -15.49
CA VAL A 136 9.85 -2.80 -14.63
C VAL A 136 10.98 -3.69 -15.15
N PRO A 137 11.98 -4.07 -14.33
CA PRO A 137 13.10 -4.89 -14.79
C PRO A 137 12.71 -6.23 -15.44
N THR A 138 11.61 -6.85 -15.00
CA THR A 138 11.08 -8.06 -15.65
C THR A 138 10.33 -7.77 -16.95
N GLY A 139 10.07 -6.50 -17.29
CA GLY A 139 9.30 -6.10 -18.46
C GLY A 139 7.81 -6.49 -18.39
N GLN A 140 7.31 -6.92 -17.24
CA GLN A 140 5.96 -7.46 -17.10
C GLN A 140 5.09 -6.60 -16.21
N LEU A 141 3.84 -6.41 -16.63
CA LEU A 141 2.79 -5.82 -15.79
C LEU A 141 2.37 -6.81 -14.70
N GLY A 142 2.24 -6.32 -13.46
CA GLY A 142 1.69 -7.13 -12.38
C GLY A 142 0.16 -7.14 -12.39
N TYR A 143 -0.42 -8.16 -11.75
CA TYR A 143 -1.87 -8.32 -11.65
C TYR A 143 -2.32 -8.41 -10.19
N PRO A 144 -3.60 -8.12 -9.88
CA PRO A 144 -4.13 -8.21 -8.51
C PRO A 144 -3.85 -9.55 -7.81
N ILE A 145 -3.81 -10.65 -8.56
CA ILE A 145 -3.53 -11.98 -8.02
C ILE A 145 -2.10 -12.10 -7.46
N ASP A 146 -1.13 -11.40 -8.04
CA ASP A 146 0.25 -11.40 -7.55
C ASP A 146 0.32 -10.80 -6.14
N ILE A 147 -0.44 -9.73 -5.91
CA ILE A 147 -0.54 -9.09 -4.60
C ILE A 147 -1.36 -9.96 -3.64
N ALA A 148 -2.47 -10.54 -4.10
CA ALA A 148 -3.31 -11.42 -3.28
C ALA A 148 -2.54 -12.64 -2.75
N ASN A 149 -1.65 -13.24 -3.55
CA ASN A 149 -0.79 -14.34 -3.12
C ASN A 149 0.16 -13.92 -2.00
N GLY A 150 0.77 -12.72 -2.09
CA GLY A 150 1.60 -12.17 -1.02
C GLY A 150 0.81 -11.88 0.25
N VAL A 151 -0.41 -11.36 0.11
CA VAL A 151 -1.34 -11.14 1.24
C VAL A 151 -1.72 -12.46 1.90
N LEU A 152 -2.03 -13.50 1.11
CA LEU A 152 -2.36 -14.84 1.62
C LEU A 152 -1.18 -15.44 2.41
N PHE A 153 0.04 -15.35 1.89
CA PHE A 153 1.24 -15.77 2.60
C PHE A 153 1.40 -15.04 3.94
N LEU A 154 1.28 -13.71 3.96
CA LEU A 154 1.38 -12.93 5.21
C LEU A 154 0.22 -13.18 6.18
N ALA A 155 -0.93 -13.65 5.69
CA ALA A 155 -2.08 -14.01 6.51
C ALA A 155 -1.93 -15.39 7.17
N SER A 156 -1.18 -16.29 6.55
CA SER A 156 -1.02 -17.69 6.98
C SER A 156 0.08 -17.86 8.01
N ASP A 157 0.15 -19.06 8.62
CA ASP A 157 1.19 -19.46 9.57
C ASP A 157 2.56 -19.68 8.91
N GLU A 158 2.62 -19.76 7.58
CA GLU A 158 3.89 -19.82 6.85
C GLU A 158 4.76 -18.58 7.10
N SER A 159 4.12 -17.44 7.42
CA SER A 159 4.80 -16.20 7.79
C SER A 159 4.83 -15.93 9.30
N ARG A 160 4.67 -16.95 10.13
CA ARG A 160 4.57 -16.82 11.62
C ARG A 160 5.74 -16.09 12.28
N TYR A 161 6.89 -16.06 11.65
CA TYR A 161 8.11 -15.39 12.17
C TYR A 161 8.36 -14.04 11.49
N MET A 162 7.35 -13.48 10.80
CA MET A 162 7.45 -12.21 10.08
C MET A 162 6.56 -11.16 10.71
N THR A 163 7.17 -10.12 11.29
CA THR A 163 6.48 -8.90 11.76
C THR A 163 7.35 -7.68 11.48
N GLY A 164 6.75 -6.54 11.16
CA GLY A 164 7.45 -5.31 10.79
C GLY A 164 8.17 -5.38 9.43
N THR A 165 7.91 -6.41 8.63
CA THR A 165 8.55 -6.59 7.32
C THR A 165 7.84 -5.82 6.21
N GLU A 166 8.59 -5.59 5.13
CA GLU A 166 8.13 -5.05 3.86
C GLU A 166 8.16 -6.17 2.83
N LEU A 167 7.00 -6.60 2.34
CA LEU A 167 6.92 -7.55 1.23
C LEU A 167 6.75 -6.76 -0.08
N ILE A 168 7.84 -6.66 -0.83
CA ILE A 168 7.87 -5.95 -2.11
C ILE A 168 7.48 -6.92 -3.21
N ILE A 169 6.48 -6.54 -4.04
CA ILE A 169 5.98 -7.33 -5.17
C ILE A 169 5.86 -6.38 -6.37
N ASP A 170 6.95 -6.24 -7.11
CA ASP A 170 7.12 -5.13 -8.06
C ASP A 170 7.89 -5.45 -9.34
N GLY A 171 8.20 -6.71 -9.59
CA GLY A 171 8.99 -7.12 -10.75
C GLY A 171 10.43 -6.59 -10.77
N GLY A 172 10.97 -6.18 -9.61
CA GLY A 172 12.32 -5.65 -9.46
C GLY A 172 12.43 -4.12 -9.53
N LEU A 173 11.30 -3.40 -9.53
CA LEU A 173 11.28 -1.94 -9.68
C LEU A 173 12.03 -1.19 -8.57
N CYS A 174 12.20 -1.80 -7.40
CA CYS A 174 12.91 -1.26 -6.24
C CYS A 174 14.26 -1.93 -5.97
N ALA A 175 14.72 -2.81 -6.84
CA ALA A 175 16.00 -3.51 -6.68
C ALA A 175 17.21 -2.60 -6.94
#